data_845090c037f8229c0f67277141ebe7ee
#
_entry.id   845090c037f8229c0f67277141ebe7ee
#
_cell.length_a   1.000
_cell.length_b   1.000
_cell.length_c   1.000
_cell.angle_alpha   90.00
_cell.angle_beta   90.00
_cell.angle_gamma   90.00
#
_symmetry.space_group_name_H-M   'P 1'
#
loop_
_entity.id
_entity.type
_entity.pdbx_description
1 polymer ?
#
loop_
_entity_poly.entity_id
_entity_poly.type
_entity_poly.pdbx_seq_one_letter_code
_entity_poly.pdbx_strand_id
1 'polypeptide(L)'
;MKEEEVVISVLTIQGLVQSVGFRPFIYRIASEMNICGEVDNRNNGVCIRTALTPVQRELFIERIRREHPKVASIHRITVSERIEVRNPYMGFRITPSRSESDEVTQVAPDIAVCPECLRDRKTQAQRLQYPFVNCAHCGPRFSIIRDLPYDRSRTTMSAFSMCPSCRKEYITVSDRRFHAEPVACNHCGPSYYALYNKVKVTDYSELLNLSSRLLREGEVIAAKGIGGYHLICDARSEKAVSRLRDIKQRDGMPFAVLFRDIENIRRYVFSNGVEEKALLSWRRPIVLLKQLRLLASSVNPGMETLGCMLPYMPLHSDWFERLDTPALVMTSGNISECPITITPEEAEKQLAGKIPLLLHHNRVDDSVLQVCGGQSCLIRRSRGYVPEPFFADVPVEGILAFRAEKVNTFALGEGETILQSQYIGDLKNWETFRFYKESLERFQHLFRFRPSLLVCDLHPDYLSSAGRLFDAVSSLLGVCDVSTHQAEAPVKLEQLASDEYQSRYSVLIEKESISMRPVLLSLIHISE
;
A
#
# COMPACT_ATOMS: atom_id res chain seq x y z
N MET A 1 -57.51 -8.39 -14.22
CA MET A 1 -56.15 -8.40 -14.77
C MET A 1 -55.27 -9.06 -13.70
N LYS A 2 -54.67 -10.20 -13.98
CA LYS A 2 -53.66 -10.77 -13.04
C LYS A 2 -52.50 -9.79 -13.02
N GLU A 3 -52.16 -9.28 -11.84
CA GLU A 3 -50.91 -8.55 -11.67
C GLU A 3 -49.77 -9.47 -12.06
N GLU A 4 -48.95 -9.03 -13.02
CA GLU A 4 -47.82 -9.83 -13.52
C GLU A 4 -46.74 -9.82 -12.45
N GLU A 5 -46.53 -10.96 -11.79
CA GLU A 5 -45.44 -11.16 -10.83
C GLU A 5 -44.09 -11.05 -11.55
N VAL A 6 -43.20 -10.22 -11.02
CA VAL A 6 -41.87 -9.98 -11.56
C VAL A 6 -40.83 -10.53 -10.59
N VAL A 7 -39.93 -11.38 -11.10
CA VAL A 7 -38.82 -11.91 -10.32
C VAL A 7 -37.70 -10.86 -10.28
N ILE A 8 -37.36 -10.39 -9.09
CA ILE A 8 -36.23 -9.53 -8.84
C ILE A 8 -35.04 -10.36 -8.41
N SER A 9 -34.01 -10.38 -9.21
CA SER A 9 -32.71 -10.98 -8.86
C SER A 9 -31.91 -10.01 -7.99
N VAL A 10 -31.43 -10.52 -6.86
CA VAL A 10 -30.52 -9.81 -5.94
C VAL A 10 -29.16 -10.47 -6.01
N LEU A 11 -28.19 -9.79 -6.61
CA LEU A 11 -26.81 -10.24 -6.72
C LEU A 11 -25.97 -9.56 -5.65
N THR A 12 -25.32 -10.35 -4.79
CA THR A 12 -24.34 -9.84 -3.83
C THR A 12 -22.95 -10.25 -4.30
N ILE A 13 -22.10 -9.26 -4.55
CA ILE A 13 -20.74 -9.44 -5.05
C ILE A 13 -19.77 -9.12 -3.92
N GLN A 14 -19.01 -10.14 -3.50
CA GLN A 14 -18.01 -10.07 -2.43
C GLN A 14 -16.61 -10.08 -3.01
N GLY A 15 -15.68 -9.40 -2.33
CA GLY A 15 -14.29 -9.26 -2.74
C GLY A 15 -13.83 -7.81 -2.68
N LEU A 16 -12.76 -7.49 -3.40
CA LEU A 16 -12.27 -6.13 -3.56
C LEU A 16 -13.12 -5.40 -4.62
N VAL A 17 -14.33 -5.00 -4.23
CA VAL A 17 -15.34 -4.42 -5.14
C VAL A 17 -15.81 -3.02 -4.71
N GLN A 18 -15.33 -2.51 -3.58
CA GLN A 18 -15.58 -1.13 -3.17
C GLN A 18 -14.35 -0.25 -3.39
N SER A 19 -14.57 1.04 -3.58
CA SER A 19 -13.53 2.07 -3.79
C SER A 19 -12.64 1.89 -5.05
N VAL A 20 -12.98 0.97 -5.95
CA VAL A 20 -12.24 0.64 -7.18
C VAL A 20 -13.00 0.99 -8.46
N GLY A 21 -14.03 1.84 -8.37
CA GLY A 21 -14.87 2.20 -9.51
C GLY A 21 -15.90 1.13 -9.90
N PHE A 22 -16.22 0.20 -9.00
CA PHE A 22 -17.08 -0.93 -9.30
C PHE A 22 -18.56 -0.54 -9.53
N ARG A 23 -19.14 0.35 -8.70
CA ARG A 23 -20.51 0.87 -8.90
C ARG A 23 -20.67 1.58 -10.25
N PRO A 24 -19.78 2.52 -10.65
CA PRO A 24 -19.77 3.09 -12.00
C PRO A 24 -19.66 2.05 -13.11
N PHE A 25 -18.84 1.03 -12.93
CA PHE A 25 -18.69 -0.06 -13.89
C PHE A 25 -19.99 -0.85 -14.05
N ILE A 26 -20.64 -1.27 -12.94
CA ILE A 26 -21.94 -1.96 -12.98
C ILE A 26 -22.99 -1.10 -13.66
N TYR A 27 -23.05 0.19 -13.33
CA TYR A 27 -23.99 1.13 -13.98
C TYR A 27 -23.77 1.16 -15.50
N ARG A 28 -22.53 1.23 -15.97
CA ARG A 28 -22.20 1.26 -17.40
C ARG A 28 -22.67 0.01 -18.12
N ILE A 29 -22.28 -1.18 -17.63
CA ILE A 29 -22.67 -2.44 -18.31
C ILE A 29 -24.17 -2.71 -18.23
N ALA A 30 -24.85 -2.33 -17.16
CA ALA A 30 -26.30 -2.42 -17.05
C ALA A 30 -26.97 -1.51 -18.08
N SER A 31 -26.48 -0.28 -18.26
CA SER A 31 -26.99 0.67 -19.27
C SER A 31 -26.76 0.15 -20.69
N GLU A 32 -25.60 -0.40 -21.01
CA GLU A 32 -25.27 -1.00 -22.31
C GLU A 32 -26.18 -2.21 -22.65
N MET A 33 -26.61 -2.95 -21.63
CA MET A 33 -27.51 -4.10 -21.77
C MET A 33 -29.00 -3.73 -21.64
N ASN A 34 -29.35 -2.44 -21.49
CA ASN A 34 -30.71 -1.95 -21.23
C ASN A 34 -31.36 -2.62 -20.00
N ILE A 35 -30.59 -2.90 -18.96
CA ILE A 35 -31.04 -3.50 -17.71
C ILE A 35 -31.58 -2.40 -16.79
N CYS A 36 -32.77 -2.66 -16.19
CA CYS A 36 -33.33 -1.80 -15.14
C CYS A 36 -33.01 -2.37 -13.76
N GLY A 37 -32.65 -1.48 -12.83
CA GLY A 37 -32.29 -1.91 -11.48
C GLY A 37 -31.56 -0.85 -10.67
N GLU A 38 -30.91 -1.31 -9.62
CA GLU A 38 -30.10 -0.45 -8.76
C GLU A 38 -28.88 -1.19 -8.20
N VAL A 39 -27.85 -0.41 -7.87
CA VAL A 39 -26.62 -0.91 -7.23
C VAL A 39 -26.28 -0.04 -6.02
N ASP A 40 -25.94 -0.69 -4.91
CA ASP A 40 -25.43 -0.04 -3.70
C ASP A 40 -24.19 -0.75 -3.11
N ASN A 41 -23.43 -0.02 -2.29
CA ASN A 41 -22.41 -0.64 -1.43
C ASN A 41 -23.08 -1.08 -0.13
N ARG A 42 -22.68 -2.26 0.34
CA ARG A 42 -23.05 -2.79 1.67
C ARG A 42 -21.79 -3.18 2.42
N ASN A 43 -21.90 -3.45 3.73
CA ASN A 43 -20.74 -3.86 4.50
C ASN A 43 -20.07 -5.11 3.90
N ASN A 44 -20.84 -6.06 3.40
CA ASN A 44 -20.37 -7.34 2.85
C ASN A 44 -20.08 -7.31 1.34
N GLY A 45 -20.13 -6.16 0.67
CA GLY A 45 -19.81 -6.08 -0.77
C GLY A 45 -20.65 -5.09 -1.54
N VAL A 46 -20.91 -5.41 -2.80
CA VAL A 46 -21.80 -4.66 -3.69
C VAL A 46 -23.08 -5.44 -3.94
N CYS A 47 -24.22 -4.82 -3.72
CA CYS A 47 -25.52 -5.41 -3.96
C CYS A 47 -26.14 -4.81 -5.22
N ILE A 48 -26.63 -5.67 -6.13
CA ILE A 48 -27.34 -5.29 -7.34
C ILE A 48 -28.74 -5.90 -7.25
N ARG A 49 -29.77 -5.09 -7.48
CA ARG A 49 -31.15 -5.53 -7.55
C ARG A 49 -31.70 -5.21 -8.93
N THR A 50 -32.21 -6.21 -9.62
CA THR A 50 -32.64 -6.04 -11.02
C THR A 50 -33.68 -7.10 -11.44
N ALA A 51 -34.58 -6.71 -12.35
CA ALA A 51 -35.52 -7.62 -12.98
C ALA A 51 -34.88 -8.19 -14.26
N LEU A 52 -34.44 -9.44 -14.21
CA LEU A 52 -33.77 -10.14 -15.33
C LEU A 52 -34.36 -11.53 -15.54
N THR A 53 -34.44 -11.93 -16.80
CA THR A 53 -34.62 -13.35 -17.13
C THR A 53 -33.37 -14.15 -16.73
N PRO A 54 -33.48 -15.46 -16.50
CA PRO A 54 -32.30 -16.28 -16.18
C PRO A 54 -31.15 -16.15 -17.19
N VAL A 55 -31.47 -16.08 -18.49
CA VAL A 55 -30.47 -15.91 -19.57
C VAL A 55 -29.77 -14.55 -19.49
N GLN A 56 -30.52 -13.47 -19.30
CA GLN A 56 -29.97 -12.13 -19.15
C GLN A 56 -29.08 -12.04 -17.89
N ARG A 57 -29.48 -12.68 -16.80
CA ARG A 57 -28.70 -12.71 -15.55
C ARG A 57 -27.36 -13.39 -15.74
N GLU A 58 -27.31 -14.54 -16.39
CA GLU A 58 -26.05 -15.25 -16.65
C GLU A 58 -25.11 -14.42 -17.54
N LEU A 59 -25.61 -13.81 -18.61
CA LEU A 59 -24.85 -12.91 -19.47
C LEU A 59 -24.32 -11.69 -18.70
N PHE A 60 -25.11 -11.13 -17.80
CA PHE A 60 -24.71 -9.99 -16.97
C PHE A 60 -23.60 -10.39 -16.00
N ILE A 61 -23.73 -11.54 -15.32
CA ILE A 61 -22.70 -12.08 -14.42
C ILE A 61 -21.41 -12.38 -15.19
N GLU A 62 -21.49 -12.96 -16.38
CA GLU A 62 -20.31 -13.22 -17.22
C GLU A 62 -19.59 -11.91 -17.59
N ARG A 63 -20.31 -10.89 -18.00
CA ARG A 63 -19.73 -9.57 -18.27
C ARG A 63 -19.09 -8.95 -17.03
N ILE A 64 -19.73 -9.06 -15.86
CA ILE A 64 -19.16 -8.59 -14.59
C ILE A 64 -17.82 -9.26 -14.34
N ARG A 65 -17.72 -10.58 -14.50
CA ARG A 65 -16.48 -11.35 -14.29
C ARG A 65 -15.39 -11.03 -15.29
N ARG A 66 -15.73 -10.74 -16.54
CA ARG A 66 -14.76 -10.50 -17.61
C ARG A 66 -14.26 -9.05 -17.67
N GLU A 67 -15.13 -8.08 -17.39
CA GLU A 67 -14.90 -6.67 -17.70
C GLU A 67 -14.66 -5.78 -16.46
N HIS A 68 -14.61 -6.36 -15.25
CA HIS A 68 -14.44 -5.57 -14.02
C HIS A 68 -13.14 -4.74 -14.03
N PRO A 69 -13.10 -3.63 -13.27
CA PRO A 69 -11.90 -2.81 -13.15
C PRO A 69 -10.67 -3.64 -12.75
N LYS A 70 -9.51 -3.35 -13.33
CA LYS A 70 -8.25 -4.12 -13.11
C LYS A 70 -7.81 -4.24 -11.65
N VAL A 71 -8.22 -3.30 -10.80
CA VAL A 71 -7.92 -3.30 -9.37
C VAL A 71 -8.93 -4.14 -8.59
N ALA A 72 -10.16 -4.28 -9.13
CA ALA A 72 -11.20 -5.09 -8.49
C ALA A 72 -10.84 -6.59 -8.53
N SER A 73 -11.24 -7.31 -7.48
CA SER A 73 -11.15 -8.76 -7.40
C SER A 73 -12.48 -9.30 -6.87
N ILE A 74 -13.09 -10.19 -7.63
CA ILE A 74 -14.38 -10.81 -7.26
C ILE A 74 -14.07 -12.17 -6.64
N HIS A 75 -14.40 -12.31 -5.35
CA HIS A 75 -14.24 -13.58 -4.64
C HIS A 75 -15.48 -14.47 -4.81
N ARG A 76 -16.67 -13.89 -4.60
CA ARG A 76 -17.95 -14.63 -4.66
C ARG A 76 -19.04 -13.76 -5.27
N ILE A 77 -19.93 -14.37 -6.05
CA ILE A 77 -21.21 -13.78 -6.48
C ILE A 77 -22.30 -14.73 -5.99
N THR A 78 -23.17 -14.23 -5.12
CA THR A 78 -24.37 -14.96 -4.67
C THR A 78 -25.59 -14.36 -5.33
N VAL A 79 -26.55 -15.20 -5.68
CA VAL A 79 -27.82 -14.80 -6.31
C VAL A 79 -28.95 -15.28 -5.42
N SER A 80 -29.86 -14.38 -5.07
CA SER A 80 -31.14 -14.69 -4.46
C SER A 80 -32.27 -14.04 -5.28
N GLU A 81 -33.48 -14.53 -5.15
CA GLU A 81 -34.62 -14.04 -5.89
C GLU A 81 -35.73 -13.60 -4.93
N ARG A 82 -36.45 -12.55 -5.33
CA ARG A 82 -37.65 -12.06 -4.67
C ARG A 82 -38.77 -11.89 -5.72
N ILE A 83 -39.98 -12.20 -5.35
CA ILE A 83 -41.16 -11.96 -6.20
C ILE A 83 -41.77 -10.64 -5.78
N GLU A 84 -41.98 -9.75 -6.77
CA GLU A 84 -42.63 -8.45 -6.58
C GLU A 84 -43.85 -8.36 -7.51
N VAL A 85 -44.89 -7.63 -7.08
CA VAL A 85 -46.12 -7.49 -7.84
C VAL A 85 -45.94 -6.63 -9.10
N ARG A 86 -44.88 -5.81 -9.15
CA ARG A 86 -44.49 -4.98 -10.30
C ARG A 86 -42.99 -4.79 -10.34
N ASN A 87 -42.43 -4.58 -11.53
CA ASN A 87 -41.05 -4.13 -11.65
C ASN A 87 -40.93 -2.71 -11.06
N PRO A 88 -40.19 -2.51 -9.94
CA PRO A 88 -40.02 -1.20 -9.30
C PRO A 88 -39.03 -0.30 -10.02
N TYR A 89 -38.36 -0.79 -11.08
CA TYR A 89 -37.24 -0.07 -11.72
C TYR A 89 -37.64 0.50 -13.08
N MET A 90 -37.43 1.82 -13.28
CA MET A 90 -37.63 2.54 -14.54
C MET A 90 -36.29 2.84 -15.26
N GLY A 91 -35.20 2.18 -14.93
CA GLY A 91 -33.85 2.38 -15.44
C GLY A 91 -32.85 1.87 -14.44
N PHE A 92 -31.56 2.07 -14.68
CA PHE A 92 -30.51 1.65 -13.73
C PHE A 92 -29.98 2.85 -12.94
N ARG A 93 -29.77 2.71 -11.64
CA ARG A 93 -29.28 3.78 -10.77
C ARG A 93 -28.30 3.29 -9.70
N ILE A 94 -27.41 4.18 -9.28
CA ILE A 94 -26.60 3.98 -8.06
C ILE A 94 -27.37 4.58 -6.88
N THR A 95 -27.60 3.79 -5.86
CA THR A 95 -28.32 4.22 -4.64
C THR A 95 -27.35 4.41 -3.47
N PRO A 96 -27.75 5.16 -2.42
CA PRO A 96 -26.95 5.33 -1.21
C PRO A 96 -26.58 4.00 -0.59
N SER A 97 -25.37 3.94 -0.04
CA SER A 97 -24.86 2.74 0.63
C SER A 97 -25.65 2.41 1.90
N ARG A 98 -25.77 1.13 2.22
CA ARG A 98 -26.52 0.63 3.38
C ARG A 98 -25.64 -0.23 4.29
N SER A 99 -25.83 -0.11 5.58
CA SER A 99 -25.15 -0.90 6.60
C SER A 99 -26.12 -1.95 7.15
N GLU A 100 -26.27 -3.08 6.43
CA GLU A 100 -27.31 -4.09 6.72
C GLU A 100 -26.72 -5.46 7.11
N SER A 101 -25.40 -5.61 7.24
CA SER A 101 -24.74 -6.89 7.55
C SER A 101 -23.60 -6.68 8.54
N ASP A 102 -23.33 -7.68 9.38
CA ASP A 102 -22.15 -7.72 10.24
C ASP A 102 -20.91 -8.22 9.47
N GLU A 103 -21.11 -8.92 8.35
CA GLU A 103 -20.03 -9.30 7.44
C GLU A 103 -19.38 -8.06 6.80
N VAL A 104 -18.08 -8.10 6.61
CA VAL A 104 -17.30 -6.99 6.07
C VAL A 104 -16.64 -7.37 4.76
N THR A 105 -16.74 -6.48 3.75
CA THR A 105 -16.05 -6.66 2.47
C THR A 105 -14.58 -6.22 2.55
N GLN A 106 -13.81 -6.63 1.57
CA GLN A 106 -12.42 -6.20 1.44
C GLN A 106 -12.31 -4.69 1.22
N VAL A 107 -11.35 -4.07 1.90
CA VAL A 107 -11.00 -2.66 1.74
C VAL A 107 -9.88 -2.52 0.72
N ALA A 108 -10.04 -1.61 -0.25
CA ALA A 108 -8.99 -1.38 -1.24
C ALA A 108 -7.75 -0.73 -0.61
N PRO A 109 -6.55 -1.21 -0.93
CA PRO A 109 -5.32 -0.49 -0.62
C PRO A 109 -5.22 0.83 -1.42
N ASP A 110 -4.27 1.69 -1.04
CA ASP A 110 -3.99 2.92 -1.78
C ASP A 110 -3.42 2.60 -3.17
N ILE A 111 -3.90 3.32 -4.18
CA ILE A 111 -3.60 3.10 -5.59
C ILE A 111 -2.77 4.27 -6.11
N ALA A 112 -1.66 4.00 -6.78
CA ALA A 112 -0.84 5.03 -7.40
C ALA A 112 -1.63 5.87 -8.41
N VAL A 113 -1.26 7.15 -8.55
CA VAL A 113 -1.90 8.06 -9.49
C VAL A 113 -1.81 7.54 -10.93
N CYS A 114 -2.93 7.56 -11.65
CA CYS A 114 -2.98 7.08 -13.04
C CYS A 114 -2.48 8.17 -14.04
N PRO A 115 -2.02 7.75 -15.24
CA PRO A 115 -1.54 8.69 -16.26
C PRO A 115 -2.57 9.74 -16.68
N GLU A 116 -3.86 9.37 -16.71
CA GLU A 116 -4.95 10.27 -17.05
C GLU A 116 -5.10 11.40 -16.01
N CYS A 117 -4.99 11.07 -14.72
CA CYS A 117 -5.01 12.09 -13.68
C CYS A 117 -3.78 13.00 -13.73
N LEU A 118 -2.61 12.48 -14.08
CA LEU A 118 -1.42 13.31 -14.33
C LEU A 118 -1.61 14.24 -15.53
N ARG A 119 -2.32 13.82 -16.60
CA ARG A 119 -2.68 14.71 -17.72
C ARG A 119 -3.67 15.78 -17.31
N ASP A 120 -4.72 15.43 -16.54
CA ASP A 120 -5.72 16.38 -16.07
C ASP A 120 -5.09 17.55 -15.30
N ARG A 121 -4.02 17.31 -14.54
CA ARG A 121 -3.28 18.36 -13.83
C ARG A 121 -2.59 19.36 -14.75
N LYS A 122 -2.39 19.02 -16.01
CA LYS A 122 -1.77 19.90 -17.03
C LYS A 122 -2.79 20.60 -17.90
N THR A 123 -4.05 20.14 -17.92
CA THR A 123 -5.07 20.57 -18.88
C THR A 123 -6.34 21.11 -18.24
N GLN A 124 -6.72 20.67 -17.05
CA GLN A 124 -7.95 21.12 -16.38
C GLN A 124 -7.67 22.33 -15.47
N ALA A 125 -8.32 23.46 -15.74
CA ALA A 125 -8.10 24.71 -15.01
C ALA A 125 -8.22 24.56 -13.48
N GLN A 126 -9.27 23.85 -12.98
CA GLN A 126 -9.48 23.65 -11.54
C GLN A 126 -8.46 22.71 -10.89
N ARG A 127 -7.65 21.98 -11.69
CA ARG A 127 -6.63 21.00 -11.22
C ARG A 127 -5.22 21.30 -11.72
N LEU A 128 -4.99 22.46 -12.31
CA LEU A 128 -3.62 22.83 -12.70
C LEU A 128 -2.69 22.70 -11.49
N GLN A 129 -1.67 21.86 -11.64
CA GLN A 129 -0.69 21.53 -10.60
C GLN A 129 -1.30 21.00 -9.27
N TYR A 130 -2.55 20.53 -9.26
CA TYR A 130 -3.18 20.02 -8.04
C TYR A 130 -2.48 18.74 -7.54
N PRO A 131 -1.87 18.74 -6.33
CA PRO A 131 -1.00 17.65 -5.88
C PRO A 131 -1.75 16.39 -5.43
N PHE A 132 -3.07 16.46 -5.22
CA PHE A 132 -3.89 15.34 -4.73
C PHE A 132 -4.94 14.89 -5.75
N VAL A 133 -4.63 15.08 -7.03
CA VAL A 133 -5.53 14.64 -8.11
C VAL A 133 -5.75 13.12 -8.05
N ASN A 134 -7.00 12.72 -8.25
CA ASN A 134 -7.42 11.33 -8.27
C ASN A 134 -8.70 11.13 -9.12
N CYS A 135 -9.10 9.87 -9.30
CA CYS A 135 -10.36 9.49 -9.93
C CYS A 135 -10.93 8.21 -9.27
N ALA A 136 -11.98 7.62 -9.86
CA ALA A 136 -12.55 6.37 -9.36
C ALA A 136 -11.56 5.18 -9.36
N HIS A 137 -10.48 5.25 -10.15
CA HIS A 137 -9.51 4.15 -10.35
C HIS A 137 -8.13 4.38 -9.72
N CYS A 138 -7.85 5.55 -9.13
CA CYS A 138 -6.55 5.86 -8.53
C CYS A 138 -6.66 6.76 -7.30
N GLY A 139 -5.57 6.88 -6.54
CA GLY A 139 -5.48 7.73 -5.36
C GLY A 139 -5.68 6.98 -4.04
N PRO A 140 -5.81 7.72 -2.92
CA PRO A 140 -5.89 7.15 -1.58
C PRO A 140 -7.21 6.39 -1.35
N ARG A 141 -7.14 5.31 -0.58
CA ARG A 141 -8.27 4.45 -0.16
C ARG A 141 -8.14 4.08 1.31
N PHE A 142 -7.29 3.09 1.62
CA PHE A 142 -7.05 2.64 3.00
C PHE A 142 -6.52 3.75 3.90
N SER A 143 -5.66 4.62 3.37
CA SER A 143 -5.11 5.75 4.16
C SER A 143 -6.16 6.77 4.61
N ILE A 144 -7.29 6.87 3.90
CA ILE A 144 -8.32 7.87 4.20
C ILE A 144 -9.62 7.29 4.80
N ILE A 145 -9.82 5.97 4.77
CA ILE A 145 -11.05 5.35 5.27
C ILE A 145 -11.14 5.43 6.79
N ARG A 146 -12.33 5.72 7.30
CA ARG A 146 -12.66 5.72 8.72
C ARG A 146 -13.59 4.57 9.09
N ASP A 147 -14.54 4.24 8.20
CA ASP A 147 -15.54 3.20 8.41
C ASP A 147 -16.09 2.68 7.10
N LEU A 148 -16.81 1.55 7.12
CA LEU A 148 -17.49 0.91 5.99
C LEU A 148 -19.02 1.11 6.09
N PRO A 149 -19.75 1.08 4.95
CA PRO A 149 -19.28 1.00 3.56
C PRO A 149 -18.48 2.24 3.12
N TYR A 150 -17.61 2.07 2.11
CA TYR A 150 -16.73 3.15 1.64
C TYR A 150 -17.54 4.24 0.91
N ASP A 151 -17.76 5.33 1.60
CA ASP A 151 -18.39 6.56 1.10
C ASP A 151 -17.64 7.78 1.65
N ARG A 152 -17.71 8.94 0.97
CA ARG A 152 -16.99 10.17 1.35
C ARG A 152 -17.21 10.59 2.80
N SER A 153 -18.44 10.49 3.30
CA SER A 153 -18.79 10.80 4.69
C SER A 153 -18.05 9.94 5.72
N ARG A 154 -17.63 8.74 5.33
CA ARG A 154 -16.89 7.77 6.15
C ARG A 154 -15.39 7.75 5.82
N THR A 155 -14.88 8.82 5.25
CA THR A 155 -13.46 9.03 4.99
C THR A 155 -12.98 10.34 5.60
N THR A 156 -11.66 10.56 5.63
CA THR A 156 -11.08 11.85 6.03
C THR A 156 -11.47 12.99 5.08
N MET A 157 -11.95 12.67 3.87
CA MET A 157 -12.44 13.66 2.90
C MET A 157 -13.79 14.27 3.27
N SER A 158 -14.47 13.76 4.29
CA SER A 158 -15.69 14.39 4.85
C SER A 158 -15.47 15.83 5.31
N ALA A 159 -14.25 16.19 5.72
CA ALA A 159 -13.88 17.55 6.11
C ALA A 159 -13.81 18.54 4.92
N PHE A 160 -13.82 18.03 3.67
CA PHE A 160 -13.68 18.83 2.45
C PHE A 160 -14.96 18.80 1.64
N SER A 161 -15.80 19.83 1.76
CA SER A 161 -17.03 19.97 0.96
C SER A 161 -16.70 20.18 -0.51
N MET A 162 -17.33 19.40 -1.38
CA MET A 162 -17.10 19.52 -2.83
C MET A 162 -17.60 20.87 -3.36
N CYS A 163 -16.77 21.54 -4.16
CA CYS A 163 -17.21 22.68 -4.95
C CYS A 163 -18.18 22.25 -6.07
N PRO A 164 -18.95 23.19 -6.68
CA PRO A 164 -19.91 22.85 -7.73
C PRO A 164 -19.33 22.04 -8.88
N SER A 165 -18.10 22.35 -9.34
CA SER A 165 -17.42 21.64 -10.42
C SER A 165 -17.10 20.19 -10.03
N CYS A 166 -16.52 19.95 -8.85
CA CYS A 166 -16.23 18.60 -8.36
C CYS A 166 -17.52 17.81 -8.11
N ARG A 167 -18.59 18.46 -7.61
CA ARG A 167 -19.89 17.80 -7.43
C ARG A 167 -20.51 17.42 -8.77
N LYS A 168 -20.41 18.26 -9.79
CA LYS A 168 -20.88 17.92 -11.14
C LYS A 168 -20.17 16.68 -11.69
N GLU A 169 -18.85 16.61 -11.60
CA GLU A 169 -18.08 15.43 -12.02
C GLU A 169 -18.47 14.18 -11.21
N TYR A 170 -18.65 14.33 -9.89
CA TYR A 170 -19.03 13.24 -9.00
C TYR A 170 -20.37 12.59 -9.35
N ILE A 171 -21.36 13.36 -9.85
CA ILE A 171 -22.69 12.87 -10.21
C ILE A 171 -22.84 12.59 -11.72
N THR A 172 -21.88 12.98 -12.55
CA THR A 172 -21.95 12.78 -14.01
C THR A 172 -21.41 11.40 -14.38
N VAL A 173 -22.28 10.55 -14.91
CA VAL A 173 -21.98 9.13 -15.25
C VAL A 173 -20.80 8.96 -16.19
N SER A 174 -20.68 9.84 -17.19
CA SER A 174 -19.61 9.79 -18.20
C SER A 174 -18.26 10.31 -17.69
N ASP A 175 -18.21 10.91 -16.48
CA ASP A 175 -16.98 11.43 -15.92
C ASP A 175 -16.17 10.33 -15.20
N ARG A 176 -14.84 10.35 -15.35
CA ARG A 176 -13.94 9.42 -14.66
C ARG A 176 -13.95 9.56 -13.14
N ARG A 177 -14.53 10.63 -12.63
CA ARG A 177 -14.71 10.93 -11.21
C ARG A 177 -16.11 10.62 -10.69
N PHE A 178 -16.95 10.00 -11.53
CA PHE A 178 -18.26 9.53 -11.12
C PHE A 178 -18.13 8.63 -9.89
N HIS A 179 -18.76 9.01 -8.79
CA HIS A 179 -18.64 8.36 -7.47
C HIS A 179 -17.19 8.10 -7.00
N ALA A 180 -16.25 8.99 -7.35
CA ALA A 180 -14.90 8.97 -6.78
C ALA A 180 -14.92 9.71 -5.43
N GLU A 181 -14.99 8.98 -4.34
CA GLU A 181 -15.14 9.53 -2.97
C GLU A 181 -14.04 10.55 -2.59
N PRO A 182 -12.75 10.36 -3.00
CA PRO A 182 -11.70 11.31 -2.68
C PRO A 182 -11.62 12.52 -3.64
N VAL A 183 -12.56 12.67 -4.59
CA VAL A 183 -12.52 13.76 -5.59
C VAL A 183 -12.41 15.13 -4.95
N ALA A 184 -11.48 15.95 -5.48
CA ALA A 184 -11.25 17.33 -5.07
C ALA A 184 -10.47 18.11 -6.16
N CYS A 185 -10.29 19.40 -5.93
CA CYS A 185 -9.50 20.30 -6.77
C CYS A 185 -8.84 21.39 -5.91
N ASN A 186 -8.11 22.33 -6.55
CA ASN A 186 -7.43 23.43 -5.83
C ASN A 186 -8.38 24.27 -4.95
N HIS A 187 -9.69 24.32 -5.26
CA HIS A 187 -10.66 25.11 -4.49
C HIS A 187 -11.23 24.38 -3.27
N CYS A 188 -11.41 23.06 -3.36
CA CYS A 188 -12.16 22.33 -2.35
C CYS A 188 -11.42 21.19 -1.70
N GLY A 189 -10.18 20.93 -2.09
CA GLY A 189 -9.38 19.82 -1.57
C GLY A 189 -8.27 20.24 -0.62
N PRO A 190 -7.56 19.25 -0.09
CA PRO A 190 -6.35 19.49 0.69
C PRO A 190 -5.27 20.20 -0.14
N SER A 191 -4.38 20.91 0.55
CA SER A 191 -3.22 21.56 -0.03
C SER A 191 -1.95 21.20 0.74
N TYR A 192 -0.79 21.33 0.09
CA TYR A 192 0.48 21.35 0.79
C TYR A 192 0.76 22.73 1.39
N TYR A 193 1.42 22.73 2.50
CA TYR A 193 2.19 23.86 2.99
C TYR A 193 3.57 23.38 3.44
N ALA A 194 4.53 24.25 3.47
CA ALA A 194 5.86 23.95 3.98
C ALA A 194 6.29 24.94 5.04
N LEU A 195 7.15 24.47 5.92
CA LEU A 195 7.89 25.32 6.85
C LEU A 195 9.35 25.38 6.39
N TYR A 196 9.81 26.58 6.04
CA TYR A 196 11.18 26.85 5.67
C TYR A 196 11.73 27.96 6.55
N ASN A 197 12.75 27.68 7.35
CA ASN A 197 13.29 28.62 8.33
C ASN A 197 12.20 29.27 9.20
N LYS A 198 11.23 28.48 9.66
CA LYS A 198 10.04 28.89 10.44
C LYS A 198 9.05 29.79 9.67
N VAL A 199 9.25 30.04 8.39
CA VAL A 199 8.31 30.77 7.52
C VAL A 199 7.41 29.74 6.83
N LYS A 200 6.10 29.99 6.86
CA LYS A 200 5.12 29.12 6.20
C LYS A 200 4.98 29.52 4.74
N VAL A 201 5.26 28.58 3.84
CA VAL A 201 5.05 28.69 2.38
C VAL A 201 3.79 27.89 2.02
N THR A 202 2.83 28.50 1.34
CA THR A 202 1.54 27.88 0.99
C THR A 202 1.29 27.79 -0.52
N ASP A 203 1.98 28.59 -1.32
CA ASP A 203 1.91 28.47 -2.77
C ASP A 203 2.65 27.23 -3.24
N TYR A 204 1.94 26.36 -3.96
CA TYR A 204 2.48 25.05 -4.36
C TYR A 204 3.62 25.17 -5.37
N SER A 205 3.58 26.15 -6.27
CA SER A 205 4.66 26.38 -7.25
C SER A 205 5.93 26.89 -6.57
N GLU A 206 5.79 27.83 -5.62
CA GLU A 206 6.90 28.31 -4.80
C GLU A 206 7.51 27.18 -3.96
N LEU A 207 6.67 26.33 -3.37
CA LEU A 207 7.06 25.16 -2.60
C LEU A 207 7.87 24.17 -3.46
N LEU A 208 7.42 23.90 -4.70
CA LEU A 208 8.14 23.04 -5.63
C LEU A 208 9.49 23.64 -6.05
N ASN A 209 9.53 24.93 -6.32
CA ASN A 209 10.79 25.63 -6.67
C ASN A 209 11.78 25.59 -5.52
N LEU A 210 11.31 25.85 -4.30
CA LEU A 210 12.12 25.81 -3.09
C LEU A 210 12.67 24.40 -2.82
N SER A 211 11.81 23.39 -2.82
CA SER A 211 12.22 22.00 -2.58
C SER A 211 13.19 21.51 -3.66
N SER A 212 12.94 21.82 -4.94
CA SER A 212 13.84 21.46 -6.03
C SER A 212 15.20 22.17 -5.96
N ARG A 213 15.23 23.43 -5.51
CA ARG A 213 16.48 24.15 -5.28
C ARG A 213 17.30 23.49 -4.18
N LEU A 214 16.69 23.20 -3.02
CA LEU A 214 17.36 22.56 -1.89
C LEU A 214 17.91 21.17 -2.27
N LEU A 215 17.15 20.38 -3.02
CA LEU A 215 17.63 19.09 -3.51
C LEU A 215 18.83 19.21 -4.44
N ARG A 216 18.88 20.23 -5.34
CA ARG A 216 20.06 20.50 -6.18
C ARG A 216 21.27 20.96 -5.39
N GLU A 217 21.06 21.69 -4.30
CA GLU A 217 22.11 22.14 -3.38
C GLU A 217 22.67 21.00 -2.51
N GLY A 218 22.10 19.79 -2.61
CA GLY A 218 22.50 18.62 -1.84
C GLY A 218 21.95 18.61 -0.41
N GLU A 219 20.85 19.31 -0.18
CA GLU A 219 20.15 19.30 1.09
C GLU A 219 19.21 18.10 1.21
N VAL A 220 18.91 17.72 2.45
CA VAL A 220 17.88 16.75 2.80
C VAL A 220 16.60 17.52 3.12
N ILE A 221 15.49 17.13 2.48
CA ILE A 221 14.16 17.68 2.78
C ILE A 221 13.25 16.59 3.36
N ALA A 222 12.22 16.98 4.09
CA ALA A 222 11.17 16.08 4.52
C ALA A 222 9.86 16.41 3.80
N ALA A 223 9.21 15.41 3.26
CA ALA A 223 7.91 15.57 2.60
C ALA A 223 6.94 14.48 3.02
N LYS A 224 5.71 14.90 3.29
CA LYS A 224 4.64 13.98 3.64
C LYS A 224 4.04 13.35 2.37
N GLY A 225 4.17 12.03 2.26
CA GLY A 225 3.54 11.21 1.24
C GLY A 225 2.14 10.72 1.65
N ILE A 226 1.58 9.78 0.91
CA ILE A 226 0.29 9.14 1.27
C ILE A 226 0.36 8.52 2.67
N GLY A 227 1.55 8.14 3.13
CA GLY A 227 1.73 7.33 4.30
C GLY A 227 2.36 7.96 5.52
N GLY A 228 3.05 9.03 5.38
CA GLY A 228 3.84 9.67 6.42
C GLY A 228 4.93 10.51 5.81
N TYR A 229 5.82 11.01 6.65
CA TYR A 229 6.95 11.78 6.16
C TYR A 229 8.01 10.88 5.54
N HIS A 230 8.59 11.35 4.44
CA HIS A 230 9.78 10.79 3.85
C HIS A 230 10.91 11.80 3.92
N LEU A 231 12.12 11.34 4.19
CA LEU A 231 13.34 12.10 4.02
C LEU A 231 13.86 11.83 2.62
N ILE A 232 14.22 12.90 1.93
CA ILE A 232 14.50 12.89 0.49
C ILE A 232 15.77 13.67 0.21
N CYS A 233 16.66 13.12 -0.63
CA CYS A 233 17.82 13.82 -1.16
C CYS A 233 18.21 13.27 -2.55
N ASP A 234 19.12 13.93 -3.28
CA ASP A 234 19.65 13.41 -4.55
C ASP A 234 20.48 12.13 -4.28
N ALA A 235 20.08 11.02 -4.89
CA ALA A 235 20.72 9.72 -4.74
C ALA A 235 22.14 9.65 -5.34
N ARG A 236 22.56 10.64 -6.15
CA ARG A 236 23.90 10.73 -6.73
C ARG A 236 24.86 11.55 -5.86
N SER A 237 24.33 12.34 -4.93
CA SER A 237 25.14 13.21 -4.06
C SER A 237 25.60 12.46 -2.81
N GLU A 238 26.87 12.04 -2.79
CA GLU A 238 27.46 11.39 -1.61
C GLU A 238 27.30 12.26 -0.35
N LYS A 239 27.54 13.57 -0.47
CA LYS A 239 27.36 14.54 0.62
C LYS A 239 25.94 14.52 1.17
N ALA A 240 24.92 14.50 0.29
CA ALA A 240 23.51 14.53 0.69
C ALA A 240 23.10 13.22 1.36
N VAL A 241 23.55 12.08 0.81
CA VAL A 241 23.22 10.75 1.34
C VAL A 241 23.92 10.49 2.67
N SER A 242 25.20 10.87 2.82
CA SER A 242 25.90 10.78 4.11
C SER A 242 25.23 11.63 5.17
N ARG A 243 24.87 12.89 4.84
CA ARG A 243 24.10 13.75 5.76
C ARG A 243 22.75 13.11 6.16
N LEU A 244 22.06 12.45 5.23
CA LEU A 244 20.83 11.73 5.54
C LEU A 244 21.07 10.60 6.54
N ARG A 245 22.20 9.87 6.43
CA ARG A 245 22.59 8.84 7.41
C ARG A 245 22.79 9.41 8.79
N ASP A 246 23.52 10.53 8.88
CA ASP A 246 23.75 11.22 10.16
C ASP A 246 22.44 11.66 10.81
N ILE A 247 21.50 12.25 10.02
CA ILE A 247 20.18 12.68 10.51
C ILE A 247 19.38 11.50 11.05
N LYS A 248 19.43 10.36 10.35
CA LYS A 248 18.71 9.13 10.75
C LYS A 248 19.41 8.33 11.83
N GLN A 249 20.67 8.61 12.13
CA GLN A 249 21.50 7.77 13.00
C GLN A 249 21.45 6.30 12.56
N ARG A 250 21.66 6.07 11.25
CA ARG A 250 21.45 4.78 10.62
C ARG A 250 22.68 4.34 9.87
N ASP A 251 23.46 3.48 10.50
CA ASP A 251 24.65 2.90 9.93
C ASP A 251 24.29 1.69 9.04
N GLY A 252 24.93 1.58 7.87
CA GLY A 252 24.89 0.41 6.98
C GLY A 252 23.58 0.06 6.28
N MET A 253 22.42 0.20 6.89
CA MET A 253 21.13 -0.24 6.32
C MET A 253 20.79 0.50 5.01
N PRO A 254 20.45 -0.19 3.90
CA PRO A 254 20.25 0.43 2.60
C PRO A 254 19.04 1.35 2.56
N PHE A 255 19.09 2.34 1.67
CA PHE A 255 17.98 3.25 1.35
C PHE A 255 17.26 2.82 0.08
N ALA A 256 15.94 3.02 0.05
CA ALA A 256 15.16 2.91 -1.17
C ALA A 256 15.37 4.14 -2.05
N VAL A 257 15.32 3.93 -3.37
CA VAL A 257 15.55 4.93 -4.39
C VAL A 257 14.32 5.08 -5.28
N LEU A 258 13.79 6.29 -5.32
CA LEU A 258 12.74 6.71 -6.24
C LEU A 258 13.39 7.15 -7.55
N PHE A 259 13.13 6.43 -8.64
CA PHE A 259 13.59 6.78 -9.97
C PHE A 259 12.53 7.56 -10.74
N ARG A 260 12.96 8.42 -11.67
CA ARG A 260 12.08 9.18 -12.55
C ARG A 260 11.12 8.29 -13.34
N ASP A 261 11.65 7.24 -13.95
CA ASP A 261 10.96 6.30 -14.84
C ASP A 261 11.71 4.96 -14.93
N ILE A 262 11.12 4.00 -15.64
CA ILE A 262 11.69 2.66 -15.82
C ILE A 262 12.98 2.69 -16.65
N GLU A 263 13.13 3.60 -17.60
CA GLU A 263 14.33 3.73 -18.43
C GLU A 263 15.54 4.16 -17.59
N ASN A 264 15.30 5.02 -16.59
CA ASN A 264 16.33 5.38 -15.64
C ASN A 264 16.68 4.22 -14.69
N ILE A 265 15.71 3.40 -14.28
CA ILE A 265 15.97 2.19 -13.48
C ILE A 265 16.91 1.24 -14.25
N ARG A 266 16.61 0.92 -15.52
CA ARG A 266 17.42 0.02 -16.38
C ARG A 266 18.89 0.44 -16.53
N ARG A 267 19.21 1.71 -16.32
CA ARG A 267 20.60 2.22 -16.36
C ARG A 267 21.41 1.86 -15.12
N TYR A 268 20.76 1.56 -13.99
CA TYR A 268 21.41 1.35 -12.70
C TYR A 268 21.29 -0.08 -12.18
N VAL A 269 20.34 -0.87 -12.69
CA VAL A 269 20.08 -2.24 -12.22
C VAL A 269 19.77 -3.18 -13.39
N PHE A 270 19.97 -4.48 -13.15
CA PHE A 270 19.40 -5.53 -13.98
C PHE A 270 17.94 -5.73 -13.57
N SER A 271 17.04 -5.83 -14.56
CA SER A 271 15.62 -6.10 -14.30
C SER A 271 15.07 -7.08 -15.34
N ASN A 272 14.20 -7.98 -14.90
CA ASN A 272 13.46 -8.89 -15.75
C ASN A 272 11.99 -8.43 -15.91
N GLY A 273 11.26 -9.10 -16.81
CA GLY A 273 9.88 -8.71 -17.11
C GLY A 273 8.91 -8.81 -15.92
N VAL A 274 9.16 -9.70 -14.94
CA VAL A 274 8.31 -9.84 -13.73
C VAL A 274 8.57 -8.67 -12.79
N GLU A 275 9.82 -8.28 -12.58
CA GLU A 275 10.25 -7.16 -11.76
C GLU A 275 9.74 -5.83 -12.32
N GLU A 276 9.87 -5.61 -13.63
CA GLU A 276 9.35 -4.41 -14.30
C GLU A 276 7.83 -4.34 -14.22
N LYS A 277 7.13 -5.47 -14.39
CA LYS A 277 5.67 -5.54 -14.21
C LYS A 277 5.26 -5.16 -12.77
N ALA A 278 6.02 -5.59 -11.77
CA ALA A 278 5.80 -5.20 -10.37
C ALA A 278 6.01 -3.69 -10.17
N LEU A 279 7.13 -3.13 -10.64
CA LEU A 279 7.44 -1.69 -10.58
C LEU A 279 6.36 -0.83 -11.27
N LEU A 280 5.90 -1.26 -12.45
CA LEU A 280 4.91 -0.55 -13.26
C LEU A 280 3.47 -0.79 -12.79
N SER A 281 3.24 -1.72 -11.87
CA SER A 281 1.90 -1.99 -11.34
C SER A 281 1.29 -0.75 -10.66
N TRP A 282 -0.01 -0.75 -10.50
CA TRP A 282 -0.72 0.30 -9.76
C TRP A 282 -0.34 0.36 -8.26
N ARG A 283 0.35 -0.67 -7.75
CA ARG A 283 0.85 -0.75 -6.36
C ARG A 283 2.11 0.06 -6.15
N ARG A 284 2.95 0.20 -7.20
CA ARG A 284 4.24 0.92 -7.14
C ARG A 284 5.08 0.55 -5.92
N PRO A 285 5.41 -0.73 -5.70
CA PRO A 285 6.23 -1.16 -4.57
C PRO A 285 7.69 -0.76 -4.76
N ILE A 286 8.47 -0.87 -3.68
CA ILE A 286 9.92 -0.95 -3.75
C ILE A 286 10.27 -2.38 -4.19
N VAL A 287 11.06 -2.53 -5.25
CA VAL A 287 11.54 -3.81 -5.77
C VAL A 287 13.05 -3.87 -5.56
N LEU A 288 13.54 -4.93 -4.93
CA LEU A 288 14.97 -5.17 -4.78
C LEU A 288 15.52 -5.78 -6.07
N LEU A 289 16.46 -5.07 -6.70
CA LEU A 289 17.03 -5.42 -8.01
C LEU A 289 18.55 -5.49 -7.93
N LYS A 290 19.15 -6.42 -8.67
CA LYS A 290 20.61 -6.56 -8.74
C LYS A 290 21.23 -5.30 -9.35
N GLN A 291 22.16 -4.70 -8.63
CA GLN A 291 22.78 -3.44 -9.02
C GLN A 291 23.77 -3.62 -10.18
N LEU A 292 23.71 -2.72 -11.16
CA LEU A 292 24.60 -2.63 -12.29
C LEU A 292 25.59 -1.46 -12.17
N ARG A 293 25.12 -0.33 -11.67
CA ARG A 293 25.91 0.90 -11.49
C ARG A 293 25.67 1.50 -10.13
N LEU A 294 26.72 2.03 -9.53
CA LEU A 294 26.64 2.72 -8.27
C LEU A 294 25.97 4.10 -8.43
N LEU A 295 25.11 4.43 -7.48
CA LEU A 295 24.75 5.78 -7.09
C LEU A 295 25.80 6.28 -6.08
N ALA A 296 25.46 7.20 -5.19
CA ALA A 296 26.32 7.50 -4.06
C ALA A 296 26.60 6.24 -3.23
N SER A 297 27.84 6.03 -2.81
CA SER A 297 28.26 4.80 -2.12
C SER A 297 27.50 4.56 -0.81
N SER A 298 27.09 5.64 -0.17
CA SER A 298 26.27 5.63 1.04
C SER A 298 24.79 5.26 0.82
N VAL A 299 24.33 4.99 -0.40
CA VAL A 299 22.91 4.58 -0.64
C VAL A 299 22.67 3.16 -0.13
N ASN A 300 23.51 2.22 -0.52
CA ASN A 300 23.39 0.79 -0.15
C ASN A 300 24.76 0.13 0.12
N PRO A 301 25.51 0.59 1.13
CA PRO A 301 26.87 0.16 1.37
C PRO A 301 26.94 -1.36 1.59
N GLY A 302 27.82 -2.01 0.83
CA GLY A 302 28.08 -3.44 0.93
C GLY A 302 26.95 -4.34 0.41
N MET A 303 25.94 -3.81 -0.29
CA MET A 303 24.82 -4.59 -0.83
C MET A 303 24.91 -4.71 -2.34
N GLU A 304 24.61 -5.89 -2.89
CA GLU A 304 24.53 -6.12 -4.33
C GLU A 304 23.18 -5.69 -4.92
N THR A 305 22.17 -5.51 -4.09
CA THR A 305 20.82 -5.12 -4.53
C THR A 305 20.52 -3.68 -4.17
N LEU A 306 19.70 -3.04 -5.02
CA LEU A 306 19.18 -1.71 -4.83
C LEU A 306 17.64 -1.75 -4.75
N GLY A 307 17.08 -1.13 -3.72
CA GLY A 307 15.63 -0.98 -3.60
C GLY A 307 15.11 0.13 -4.51
N CYS A 308 14.48 -0.23 -5.64
CA CYS A 308 14.00 0.69 -6.65
C CYS A 308 12.49 0.87 -6.58
N MET A 309 11.99 2.09 -6.74
CA MET A 309 10.57 2.38 -6.89
C MET A 309 10.31 3.50 -7.89
N LEU A 310 9.06 3.59 -8.35
CA LEU A 310 8.59 4.59 -9.31
C LEU A 310 7.59 5.57 -8.67
N PRO A 311 7.39 6.78 -9.26
CA PRO A 311 6.45 7.77 -8.77
C PRO A 311 5.03 7.19 -8.60
N TYR A 312 4.44 7.41 -7.42
CA TYR A 312 3.09 6.95 -7.09
C TYR A 312 2.14 8.09 -6.71
N MET A 313 2.65 9.29 -6.58
CA MET A 313 1.88 10.50 -6.33
C MET A 313 2.39 11.67 -7.18
N PRO A 314 1.54 12.69 -7.45
CA PRO A 314 1.88 13.79 -8.34
C PRO A 314 3.13 14.57 -7.93
N LEU A 315 3.35 14.79 -6.64
CA LEU A 315 4.52 15.52 -6.11
C LEU A 315 5.84 14.94 -6.60
N HIS A 316 5.94 13.61 -6.71
CA HIS A 316 7.14 12.93 -7.20
C HIS A 316 7.43 13.29 -8.67
N SER A 317 6.39 13.29 -9.51
CA SER A 317 6.51 13.69 -10.91
C SER A 317 6.89 15.16 -11.06
N ASP A 318 6.33 16.03 -10.21
CA ASP A 318 6.62 17.47 -10.21
C ASP A 318 8.10 17.77 -9.87
N TRP A 319 8.70 17.01 -8.95
CA TRP A 319 10.13 17.12 -8.67
C TRP A 319 10.97 16.70 -9.87
N PHE A 320 10.68 15.55 -10.48
CA PHE A 320 11.44 15.08 -11.63
C PHE A 320 11.25 15.93 -12.89
N GLU A 321 10.19 16.71 -13.02
CA GLU A 321 10.05 17.72 -14.08
C GLU A 321 10.98 18.92 -13.87
N ARG A 322 11.45 19.18 -12.63
CA ARG A 322 12.30 20.31 -12.25
C ARG A 322 13.76 19.95 -11.97
N LEU A 323 14.03 18.69 -11.69
CA LEU A 323 15.37 18.20 -11.33
C LEU A 323 16.00 17.48 -12.52
N ASP A 324 17.32 17.62 -12.67
CA ASP A 324 18.09 16.88 -13.67
C ASP A 324 18.55 15.50 -13.15
N THR A 325 18.34 15.19 -11.86
CA THR A 325 18.67 13.90 -11.30
C THR A 325 17.70 12.82 -11.80
N PRO A 326 18.18 11.62 -12.14
CA PRO A 326 17.34 10.47 -12.48
C PRO A 326 16.74 9.80 -11.25
N ALA A 327 17.28 10.06 -10.05
CA ALA A 327 17.00 9.28 -8.86
C ALA A 327 17.10 10.10 -7.56
N LEU A 328 16.17 9.89 -6.66
CA LEU A 328 16.14 10.47 -5.31
C LEU A 328 16.16 9.33 -4.28
N VAL A 329 16.97 9.45 -3.24
CA VAL A 329 16.77 8.64 -2.03
C VAL A 329 15.43 9.03 -1.43
N MET A 330 14.61 8.03 -1.07
CA MET A 330 13.37 8.24 -0.36
C MET A 330 13.25 7.20 0.76
N THR A 331 13.33 7.65 2.01
CA THR A 331 13.25 6.80 3.19
C THR A 331 12.23 7.35 4.18
N SER A 332 11.72 6.50 5.07
CA SER A 332 10.76 6.92 6.11
C SER A 332 11.28 8.09 6.94
N GLY A 333 10.41 9.07 7.20
CA GLY A 333 10.72 10.28 7.96
C GLY A 333 10.66 10.05 9.47
N ASN A 334 11.52 9.17 9.97
CA ASN A 334 11.71 8.87 11.38
C ASN A 334 13.20 8.85 11.72
N ILE A 335 13.52 9.08 12.97
CA ILE A 335 14.83 8.74 13.53
C ILE A 335 14.87 7.23 13.77
N SER A 336 16.05 6.62 13.78
CA SER A 336 16.22 5.16 13.93
C SER A 336 15.29 4.57 15.00
N GLU A 337 14.70 3.40 14.69
CA GLU A 337 13.83 2.61 15.56
C GLU A 337 12.46 3.22 15.95
N CYS A 338 12.19 4.49 15.61
CA CYS A 338 10.87 5.09 15.81
C CYS A 338 9.92 4.77 14.65
N PRO A 339 8.58 4.80 14.86
CA PRO A 339 7.63 4.70 13.77
C PRO A 339 7.71 5.93 12.87
N ILE A 340 7.25 5.78 11.62
CA ILE A 340 7.22 6.90 10.68
C ILE A 340 6.41 8.07 11.28
N THR A 341 6.99 9.26 11.26
CA THR A 341 6.35 10.48 11.75
C THR A 341 5.12 10.83 10.93
N ILE A 342 4.02 11.20 11.60
CA ILE A 342 2.72 11.37 10.97
C ILE A 342 2.23 12.80 11.04
N THR A 343 2.37 13.42 12.21
CA THR A 343 1.79 14.73 12.46
C THR A 343 2.81 15.84 12.17
N PRO A 344 2.34 17.02 11.77
CA PRO A 344 3.22 18.18 11.62
C PRO A 344 4.02 18.48 12.89
N GLU A 345 3.38 18.42 14.04
CA GLU A 345 3.96 18.72 15.34
C GLU A 345 5.07 17.73 15.71
N GLU A 346 4.87 16.43 15.45
CA GLU A 346 5.91 15.41 15.64
C GLU A 346 7.08 15.62 14.67
N ALA A 347 6.79 15.94 13.39
CA ALA A 347 7.82 16.23 12.40
C ALA A 347 8.65 17.44 12.78
N GLU A 348 8.02 18.51 13.21
CA GLU A 348 8.71 19.69 13.71
C GLU A 348 9.57 19.35 14.93
N LYS A 349 9.04 18.59 15.90
CA LYS A 349 9.78 18.20 17.10
C LYS A 349 10.99 17.33 16.80
N GLN A 350 10.85 16.35 15.90
CA GLN A 350 11.92 15.37 15.61
C GLN A 350 12.94 15.87 14.60
N LEU A 351 12.51 16.67 13.62
CA LEU A 351 13.27 17.02 12.44
C LEU A 351 13.68 18.51 12.39
N ALA A 352 13.08 19.38 13.22
CA ALA A 352 13.44 20.78 13.27
C ALA A 352 14.92 20.97 13.65
N GLY A 353 15.58 21.89 12.95
CA GLY A 353 17.02 22.15 13.11
C GLY A 353 17.95 21.17 12.40
N LYS A 354 17.44 19.99 11.98
CA LYS A 354 18.18 18.99 11.21
C LYS A 354 17.90 19.08 9.71
N ILE A 355 16.68 19.49 9.36
CA ILE A 355 16.16 19.53 7.98
C ILE A 355 15.59 20.92 7.69
N PRO A 356 15.98 21.56 6.56
CA PRO A 356 15.58 22.93 6.27
C PRO A 356 14.11 23.06 5.83
N LEU A 357 13.49 22.01 5.28
CA LEU A 357 12.16 22.07 4.69
C LEU A 357 11.30 20.87 5.09
N LEU A 358 10.10 21.15 5.62
CA LEU A 358 9.10 20.16 6.03
C LEU A 358 7.80 20.37 5.25
N LEU A 359 7.35 19.35 4.48
CA LEU A 359 6.06 19.36 3.76
C LEU A 359 5.06 18.40 4.41
N HIS A 360 3.81 18.80 4.62
CA HIS A 360 2.83 18.12 5.49
C HIS A 360 1.59 17.48 4.81
N HIS A 361 1.22 16.21 5.14
CA HIS A 361 -0.05 15.46 4.83
C HIS A 361 -0.20 14.10 5.59
N ASN A 362 -1.23 13.22 5.43
CA ASN A 362 -1.55 11.99 6.25
C ASN A 362 -0.96 10.63 5.78
N ARG A 363 -1.04 9.49 6.54
CA ARG A 363 -0.10 8.34 6.75
C ARG A 363 -0.36 6.97 6.05
N VAL A 364 0.65 6.22 5.49
CA VAL A 364 0.96 4.76 5.41
C VAL A 364 2.40 4.52 4.88
N ASP A 365 3.15 3.45 5.32
CA ASP A 365 4.53 3.12 4.92
C ASP A 365 4.60 2.39 3.55
N ASP A 366 5.78 2.26 2.93
CA ASP A 366 5.96 1.62 1.62
C ASP A 366 6.19 0.11 1.73
N SER A 367 5.63 -0.67 0.79
CA SER A 367 5.86 -2.11 0.67
C SER A 367 7.18 -2.40 -0.05
N VAL A 368 7.86 -3.48 0.37
CA VAL A 368 9.10 -3.98 -0.23
C VAL A 368 8.88 -5.39 -0.74
N LEU A 369 9.27 -5.66 -1.97
CA LEU A 369 9.25 -7.00 -2.56
C LEU A 369 10.57 -7.33 -3.27
N GLN A 370 10.81 -8.64 -3.41
CA GLN A 370 11.87 -9.23 -4.22
C GLN A 370 11.25 -10.30 -5.12
N VAL A 371 11.83 -10.51 -6.29
CA VAL A 371 11.42 -11.61 -7.18
C VAL A 371 12.38 -12.78 -6.98
N CYS A 372 11.85 -13.91 -6.51
CA CYS A 372 12.59 -15.15 -6.30
C CYS A 372 11.97 -16.26 -7.15
N GLY A 373 12.77 -16.94 -7.98
CA GLY A 373 12.28 -18.02 -8.83
C GLY A 373 11.15 -17.61 -9.79
N GLY A 374 11.14 -16.36 -10.27
CA GLY A 374 10.10 -15.83 -11.16
C GLY A 374 8.78 -15.44 -10.46
N GLN A 375 8.70 -15.54 -9.14
CA GLN A 375 7.54 -15.16 -8.33
C GLN A 375 7.87 -13.96 -7.43
N SER A 376 6.87 -13.09 -7.23
CA SER A 376 7.01 -11.93 -6.34
C SER A 376 6.84 -12.33 -4.88
N CYS A 377 7.87 -12.14 -4.07
CA CYS A 377 7.87 -12.39 -2.63
C CYS A 377 7.83 -11.06 -1.87
N LEU A 378 6.85 -10.86 -0.99
CA LEU A 378 6.73 -9.67 -0.16
C LEU A 378 7.65 -9.79 1.07
N ILE A 379 8.64 -8.89 1.18
CA ILE A 379 9.52 -8.78 2.35
C ILE A 379 8.85 -7.90 3.42
N ARG A 380 8.25 -6.79 3.00
CA ARG A 380 7.46 -5.89 3.86
C ARG A 380 6.13 -5.60 3.19
N ARG A 381 5.05 -5.83 3.92
CA ARG A 381 3.69 -5.60 3.47
C ARG A 381 3.14 -4.31 4.05
N SER A 382 2.82 -3.33 3.20
CA SER A 382 2.31 -2.02 3.58
C SER A 382 1.51 -1.39 2.43
N ARG A 383 1.79 -0.15 2.01
CA ARG A 383 1.09 0.57 0.96
C ARG A 383 0.93 -0.27 -0.33
N GLY A 384 -0.26 -0.27 -0.90
CA GLY A 384 -0.60 -1.00 -2.13
C GLY A 384 -0.91 -2.50 -1.93
N TYR A 385 -0.72 -3.03 -0.71
CA TYR A 385 -1.00 -4.42 -0.36
C TYR A 385 -1.90 -4.55 0.89
N VAL A 386 -1.76 -3.67 1.87
CA VAL A 386 -2.61 -3.66 3.06
C VAL A 386 -3.86 -2.82 2.78
N PRO A 387 -5.04 -3.29 3.15
CA PRO A 387 -5.41 -4.46 3.93
C PRO A 387 -5.94 -5.65 3.10
N GLU A 388 -5.43 -5.89 1.90
CA GLU A 388 -5.85 -7.03 1.07
C GLU A 388 -5.67 -8.36 1.84
N PRO A 389 -6.65 -9.28 1.91
CA PRO A 389 -6.52 -10.49 2.69
C PRO A 389 -5.66 -11.57 2.02
N PHE A 390 -5.17 -12.50 2.82
CA PHE A 390 -4.76 -13.83 2.37
C PHE A 390 -5.91 -14.82 2.56
N PHE A 391 -5.90 -15.91 1.80
CA PHE A 391 -6.84 -17.01 2.00
C PHE A 391 -6.14 -18.18 2.67
N ALA A 392 -6.78 -18.74 3.68
CA ALA A 392 -6.34 -19.94 4.38
C ALA A 392 -7.13 -21.15 3.89
N ASP A 393 -6.47 -22.32 3.87
CA ASP A 393 -7.12 -23.60 3.53
C ASP A 393 -7.87 -24.21 4.74
N VAL A 394 -7.89 -23.50 5.86
CA VAL A 394 -8.54 -23.90 7.13
C VAL A 394 -9.30 -22.73 7.72
N PRO A 395 -10.37 -22.99 8.52
CA PRO A 395 -11.08 -21.94 9.24
C PRO A 395 -10.17 -21.23 10.24
N VAL A 396 -10.16 -19.90 10.18
CA VAL A 396 -9.36 -19.03 11.07
C VAL A 396 -10.22 -18.01 11.83
N GLU A 397 -11.52 -18.27 11.90
CA GLU A 397 -12.51 -17.38 12.51
C GLU A 397 -12.15 -16.99 13.95
N GLY A 398 -12.17 -15.70 14.24
CA GLY A 398 -11.93 -15.15 15.57
C GLY A 398 -10.49 -15.24 16.07
N ILE A 399 -9.53 -15.65 15.22
CA ILE A 399 -8.12 -15.74 15.60
C ILE A 399 -7.46 -14.36 15.46
N LEU A 400 -6.89 -13.86 16.56
CA LEU A 400 -5.98 -12.72 16.57
C LEU A 400 -4.55 -13.21 16.81
N ALA A 401 -3.72 -13.10 15.79
CA ALA A 401 -2.32 -13.51 15.85
C ALA A 401 -1.39 -12.31 16.03
N PHE A 402 -0.48 -12.41 17.00
CA PHE A 402 0.56 -11.44 17.30
C PHE A 402 1.94 -11.98 16.90
N ARG A 403 2.79 -11.11 16.35
CA ARG A 403 4.17 -11.45 16.05
C ARG A 403 5.10 -10.98 17.18
N ALA A 404 6.35 -11.51 17.17
CA ALA A 404 7.41 -11.14 18.09
C ALA A 404 7.71 -9.62 18.09
N GLU A 405 8.46 -9.15 19.09
CA GLU A 405 8.77 -7.75 19.37
C GLU A 405 9.34 -6.97 18.20
N LYS A 406 10.25 -7.58 17.40
CA LYS A 406 10.90 -6.93 16.24
C LYS A 406 10.13 -7.18 14.94
N VAL A 407 10.11 -6.17 14.05
CA VAL A 407 9.42 -6.28 12.74
C VAL A 407 7.94 -6.63 12.91
N ASN A 408 7.29 -6.01 13.87
CA ASN A 408 5.97 -6.41 14.32
C ASN A 408 4.87 -6.17 13.27
N THR A 409 3.95 -7.11 13.22
CA THR A 409 2.64 -7.08 12.54
C THR A 409 1.66 -7.89 13.38
N PHE A 410 0.37 -7.69 13.18
CA PHE A 410 -0.69 -8.59 13.68
C PHE A 410 -1.54 -9.09 12.51
N ALA A 411 -2.31 -10.15 12.75
CA ALA A 411 -3.25 -10.66 11.78
C ALA A 411 -4.59 -11.04 12.43
N LEU A 412 -5.67 -10.77 11.72
CA LEU A 412 -7.04 -11.10 12.09
C LEU A 412 -7.54 -12.22 11.19
N GLY A 413 -8.11 -13.28 11.76
CA GLY A 413 -8.72 -14.38 11.03
C GLY A 413 -10.23 -14.26 10.99
N GLU A 414 -10.82 -14.22 9.80
CA GLU A 414 -12.26 -14.11 9.59
C GLU A 414 -12.69 -15.14 8.53
N GLY A 415 -13.49 -16.15 8.91
CA GLY A 415 -13.81 -17.29 8.06
C GLY A 415 -12.56 -18.03 7.61
N GLU A 416 -12.29 -18.02 6.32
CA GLU A 416 -11.07 -18.56 5.68
C GLU A 416 -10.11 -17.44 5.23
N THR A 417 -10.26 -16.21 5.73
CA THR A 417 -9.44 -15.06 5.34
C THR A 417 -8.57 -14.57 6.49
N ILE A 418 -7.35 -14.16 6.14
CA ILE A 418 -6.38 -13.59 7.07
C ILE A 418 -6.09 -12.15 6.65
N LEU A 419 -6.44 -11.20 7.51
CA LEU A 419 -6.20 -9.78 7.34
C LEU A 419 -4.94 -9.37 8.12
N GLN A 420 -3.81 -9.26 7.45
CA GLN A 420 -2.56 -8.84 8.06
C GLN A 420 -2.44 -7.31 8.10
N SER A 421 -2.00 -6.77 9.23
CA SER A 421 -1.69 -5.35 9.38
C SER A 421 -0.52 -4.90 8.49
N GLN A 422 -0.37 -3.59 8.34
CA GLN A 422 0.86 -3.00 7.82
C GLN A 422 2.03 -3.29 8.78
N TYR A 423 3.25 -3.14 8.24
CA TYR A 423 4.46 -3.10 9.06
C TYR A 423 4.34 -2.01 10.14
N ILE A 424 4.60 -2.37 11.39
CA ILE A 424 4.47 -1.49 12.55
C ILE A 424 5.83 -1.04 13.07
N GLY A 425 6.77 -1.97 13.17
CA GLY A 425 8.12 -1.69 13.67
C GLY A 425 8.50 -2.49 14.90
N ASP A 426 9.48 -2.00 15.66
CA ASP A 426 9.98 -2.62 16.88
C ASP A 426 9.20 -2.08 18.09
N LEU A 427 8.56 -2.96 18.86
CA LEU A 427 7.69 -2.61 19.99
C LEU A 427 8.43 -2.11 21.24
N LYS A 428 9.77 -2.12 21.26
CA LYS A 428 10.57 -1.57 22.37
C LYS A 428 10.29 -0.08 22.62
N ASN A 429 9.92 0.65 21.57
CA ASN A 429 9.60 2.06 21.67
C ASN A 429 8.16 2.30 22.04
N TRP A 430 7.92 3.22 22.97
CA TRP A 430 6.57 3.61 23.39
C TRP A 430 5.71 4.12 22.22
N GLU A 431 6.31 4.89 21.32
CA GLU A 431 5.65 5.44 20.12
C GLU A 431 5.20 4.31 19.18
N THR A 432 6.04 3.27 18.98
CA THR A 432 5.70 2.10 18.16
C THR A 432 4.60 1.28 18.83
N PHE A 433 4.66 1.09 20.13
CA PHE A 433 3.62 0.39 20.89
C PHE A 433 2.27 1.13 20.85
N ARG A 434 2.29 2.46 20.99
CA ARG A 434 1.08 3.29 20.83
C ARG A 434 0.49 3.11 19.43
N PHE A 435 1.33 3.20 18.41
CA PHE A 435 0.91 2.99 17.02
C PHE A 435 0.35 1.58 16.77
N TYR A 436 0.94 0.56 17.39
CA TYR A 436 0.43 -0.80 17.37
C TYR A 436 -1.00 -0.87 17.91
N LYS A 437 -1.25 -0.29 19.09
CA LYS A 437 -2.59 -0.24 19.69
C LYS A 437 -3.60 0.47 18.80
N GLU A 438 -3.27 1.67 18.35
CA GLU A 438 -4.13 2.45 17.43
C GLU A 438 -4.44 1.69 16.13
N SER A 439 -3.44 0.98 15.58
CA SER A 439 -3.62 0.17 14.38
C SER A 439 -4.52 -1.04 14.64
N LEU A 440 -4.34 -1.71 15.76
CA LEU A 440 -5.17 -2.86 16.15
C LEU A 440 -6.63 -2.45 16.37
N GLU A 441 -6.87 -1.39 17.15
CA GLU A 441 -8.20 -0.83 17.40
C GLU A 441 -8.88 -0.43 16.08
N ARG A 442 -8.13 0.21 15.17
CA ARG A 442 -8.63 0.59 13.84
C ARG A 442 -9.02 -0.63 13.00
N PHE A 443 -8.21 -1.68 12.99
CA PHE A 443 -8.51 -2.92 12.26
C PHE A 443 -9.72 -3.63 12.85
N GLN A 444 -9.79 -3.77 14.19
CA GLN A 444 -10.94 -4.36 14.87
C GLN A 444 -12.23 -3.59 14.57
N HIS A 445 -12.19 -2.25 14.60
CA HIS A 445 -13.33 -1.41 14.24
C HIS A 445 -13.72 -1.55 12.76
N LEU A 446 -12.76 -1.44 11.86
CA LEU A 446 -13.00 -1.42 10.41
C LEU A 446 -13.55 -2.76 9.92
N PHE A 447 -12.99 -3.87 10.44
CA PHE A 447 -13.38 -5.23 10.06
C PHE A 447 -14.36 -5.85 11.07
N ARG A 448 -14.88 -5.06 12.05
CA ARG A 448 -15.83 -5.52 13.09
C ARG A 448 -15.37 -6.78 13.82
N PHE A 449 -14.08 -6.97 13.91
CA PHE A 449 -13.45 -8.17 14.41
C PHE A 449 -13.48 -8.23 15.94
N ARG A 450 -13.90 -9.38 16.46
CA ARG A 450 -13.87 -9.70 17.90
C ARG A 450 -13.06 -10.97 18.11
N PRO A 451 -11.89 -10.88 18.77
CA PRO A 451 -11.06 -12.06 18.97
C PRO A 451 -11.73 -13.04 19.94
N SER A 452 -11.74 -14.31 19.58
CA SER A 452 -12.11 -15.44 20.43
C SER A 452 -10.90 -16.26 20.86
N LEU A 453 -9.82 -16.21 20.05
CA LEU A 453 -8.55 -16.90 20.28
C LEU A 453 -7.38 -15.95 20.03
N LEU A 454 -6.44 -15.92 20.97
CA LEU A 454 -5.19 -15.19 20.84
C LEU A 454 -4.06 -16.17 20.55
N VAL A 455 -3.30 -15.90 19.49
CA VAL A 455 -2.12 -16.68 19.09
C VAL A 455 -0.91 -15.77 19.09
N CYS A 456 0.14 -16.16 19.80
CA CYS A 456 1.39 -15.43 19.84
C CYS A 456 2.57 -16.40 19.69
N ASP A 457 3.74 -15.87 19.37
CA ASP A 457 4.98 -16.64 19.38
C ASP A 457 5.29 -17.10 20.82
N LEU A 458 5.76 -18.34 20.96
CA LEU A 458 5.97 -18.99 22.28
C LEU A 458 7.06 -18.27 23.09
N HIS A 459 7.98 -17.57 22.42
CA HIS A 459 9.07 -16.82 23.06
C HIS A 459 9.47 -15.57 22.28
N PRO A 460 9.11 -14.37 22.74
CA PRO A 460 9.44 -13.13 22.05
C PRO A 460 10.96 -12.84 21.94
N ASP A 461 11.79 -13.39 22.83
CA ASP A 461 13.21 -13.02 22.97
C ASP A 461 14.23 -14.07 22.53
N TYR A 462 13.87 -15.34 22.33
CA TYR A 462 14.87 -16.41 22.14
C TYR A 462 14.64 -17.32 20.92
N LEU A 463 15.67 -17.40 20.07
CA LEU A 463 16.14 -18.54 19.22
C LEU A 463 15.15 -19.26 18.27
N SER A 464 13.86 -19.02 18.25
CA SER A 464 12.92 -19.77 17.42
C SER A 464 12.69 -19.17 16.03
N SER A 465 13.22 -17.99 15.71
CA SER A 465 13.07 -17.39 14.39
C SER A 465 14.15 -17.87 13.42
N ALA A 466 13.77 -18.18 12.18
CA ALA A 466 14.73 -18.51 11.11
C ALA A 466 15.82 -17.44 10.94
N GLY A 467 15.55 -16.17 11.25
CA GLY A 467 16.52 -15.09 11.23
C GLY A 467 17.69 -15.30 12.20
N ARG A 468 17.43 -15.81 13.43
CA ARG A 468 18.50 -16.12 14.40
C ARG A 468 19.35 -17.32 13.98
N LEU A 469 18.75 -18.27 13.28
CA LEU A 469 19.52 -19.37 12.70
C LEU A 469 20.50 -18.83 11.64
N PHE A 470 20.05 -17.94 10.77
CA PHE A 470 20.94 -17.32 9.77
C PHE A 470 22.00 -16.43 10.41
N ASP A 471 21.70 -15.71 11.49
CA ASP A 471 22.72 -14.98 12.27
C ASP A 471 23.79 -15.93 12.81
N ALA A 472 23.39 -17.04 13.41
CA ALA A 472 24.31 -18.05 13.94
C ALA A 472 25.15 -18.71 12.85
N VAL A 473 24.56 -19.08 11.71
CA VAL A 473 25.27 -19.66 10.57
C VAL A 473 26.26 -18.64 9.98
N SER A 474 25.87 -17.37 9.86
CA SER A 474 26.74 -16.30 9.36
C SER A 474 27.98 -16.10 10.25
N SER A 475 27.80 -16.16 11.56
CA SER A 475 28.92 -16.08 12.52
C SER A 475 29.82 -17.33 12.46
N LEU A 476 29.23 -18.54 12.44
CA LEU A 476 30.00 -19.79 12.33
C LEU A 476 30.86 -19.86 11.06
N LEU A 477 30.38 -19.27 9.96
CA LEU A 477 31.13 -19.20 8.69
C LEU A 477 32.10 -18.01 8.63
N GLY A 478 32.21 -17.20 9.68
CA GLY A 478 33.09 -16.02 9.74
C GLY A 478 32.64 -14.89 8.80
N VAL A 479 31.35 -14.87 8.39
CA VAL A 479 30.78 -13.88 7.46
C VAL A 479 30.41 -12.59 8.18
N CYS A 480 29.81 -12.70 9.37
CA CYS A 480 29.37 -11.56 10.16
C CYS A 480 29.18 -11.96 11.63
N ASP A 481 30.12 -11.60 12.49
CA ASP A 481 30.05 -11.87 13.94
C ASP A 481 29.25 -10.81 14.70
N VAL A 482 29.28 -9.58 14.23
CA VAL A 482 28.59 -8.45 14.84
C VAL A 482 27.78 -7.70 13.75
N SER A 483 26.47 -7.71 13.90
CA SER A 483 25.57 -6.94 12.99
C SER A 483 25.47 -5.50 13.45
N THR A 484 25.71 -4.55 12.55
CA THR A 484 25.55 -3.11 12.77
C THR A 484 24.11 -2.65 12.55
N HIS A 485 23.30 -3.46 11.85
CA HIS A 485 21.89 -3.22 11.61
C HIS A 485 21.11 -4.54 11.50
N GLN A 486 19.77 -4.43 11.55
CA GLN A 486 18.88 -5.59 11.49
C GLN A 486 19.05 -6.37 10.17
N ALA A 487 19.12 -7.69 10.27
CA ALA A 487 19.27 -8.65 9.18
C ALA A 487 20.58 -8.51 8.36
N GLU A 488 21.62 -7.85 8.86
CA GLU A 488 22.92 -7.73 8.16
C GLU A 488 23.56 -9.09 7.93
N ALA A 489 23.64 -9.91 8.98
CA ALA A 489 24.25 -11.23 8.90
C ALA A 489 23.52 -12.18 7.93
N PRO A 490 22.18 -12.33 7.97
CA PRO A 490 21.44 -13.10 6.96
C PRO A 490 21.63 -12.60 5.54
N VAL A 491 21.64 -11.29 5.30
CA VAL A 491 21.80 -10.72 3.95
C VAL A 491 23.22 -10.97 3.43
N LYS A 492 24.25 -10.80 4.24
CA LYS A 492 25.62 -11.14 3.83
C LYS A 492 25.78 -12.64 3.56
N LEU A 493 25.11 -13.50 4.33
CA LEU A 493 25.08 -14.94 4.09
C LEU A 493 24.38 -15.28 2.78
N GLU A 494 23.24 -14.63 2.47
CA GLU A 494 22.52 -14.78 1.20
C GLU A 494 23.39 -14.41 -0.01
N GLN A 495 24.21 -13.36 0.09
CA GLN A 495 25.12 -12.92 -0.98
C GLN A 495 26.22 -13.94 -1.30
N LEU A 496 26.55 -14.83 -0.37
CA LEU A 496 27.50 -15.93 -0.58
C LEU A 496 26.84 -17.19 -1.17
N ALA A 497 25.49 -17.25 -1.19
CA ALA A 497 24.77 -18.37 -1.76
C ALA A 497 24.95 -18.40 -3.28
N SER A 498 25.31 -19.55 -3.84
CA SER A 498 25.45 -19.78 -5.27
C SER A 498 24.24 -20.56 -5.78
N ASP A 499 23.68 -20.13 -6.92
CA ASP A 499 22.59 -20.84 -7.62
C ASP A 499 23.05 -22.20 -8.20
N GLU A 500 24.35 -22.48 -8.21
CA GLU A 500 24.92 -23.72 -8.77
C GLU A 500 24.79 -24.93 -7.82
N TYR A 501 24.52 -24.71 -6.53
CA TYR A 501 24.41 -25.80 -5.56
C TYR A 501 22.97 -26.30 -5.41
N GLN A 502 22.72 -27.53 -5.89
CA GLN A 502 21.42 -28.22 -5.77
C GLN A 502 21.30 -29.13 -4.53
N SER A 503 22.30 -29.18 -3.66
CA SER A 503 22.23 -29.97 -2.43
C SER A 503 21.26 -29.36 -1.42
N ARG A 504 20.41 -30.22 -0.85
CA ARG A 504 19.41 -29.82 0.16
C ARG A 504 19.76 -30.45 1.51
N TYR A 505 19.71 -29.68 2.57
CA TYR A 505 19.80 -30.21 3.93
C TYR A 505 18.48 -30.86 4.32
N SER A 506 18.57 -32.01 5.02
CA SER A 506 17.41 -32.64 5.61
C SER A 506 16.95 -31.88 6.85
N VAL A 507 15.67 -31.60 6.95
CA VAL A 507 15.04 -30.98 8.11
C VAL A 507 14.17 -32.01 8.79
N LEU A 508 14.35 -32.23 10.10
CA LEU A 508 13.51 -33.13 10.90
C LEU A 508 12.27 -32.37 11.37
N ILE A 509 11.09 -32.86 10.98
CA ILE A 509 9.81 -32.36 11.47
C ILE A 509 9.31 -33.30 12.56
N GLU A 510 9.27 -32.82 13.80
CA GLU A 510 8.76 -33.56 14.96
C GLU A 510 7.45 -32.89 15.41
N LYS A 511 6.33 -33.62 15.33
CA LYS A 511 4.95 -33.24 15.74
C LYS A 511 4.60 -31.74 15.65
N GLU A 512 5.22 -30.88 16.45
CA GLU A 512 4.95 -29.45 16.57
C GLU A 512 6.20 -28.58 16.41
N SER A 513 7.35 -29.16 16.07
CA SER A 513 8.61 -28.44 15.91
C SER A 513 9.39 -28.84 14.67
N ILE A 514 10.15 -27.90 14.13
CA ILE A 514 11.10 -28.12 13.04
C ILE A 514 12.51 -28.11 13.64
N SER A 515 13.19 -29.26 13.61
CA SER A 515 14.57 -29.36 14.12
C SER A 515 15.57 -29.06 13.01
N MET A 516 16.35 -28.01 13.19
CA MET A 516 17.46 -27.64 12.32
C MET A 516 18.80 -28.28 12.73
N ARG A 517 18.79 -29.17 13.73
CA ARG A 517 20.01 -29.85 14.23
C ARG A 517 20.83 -30.54 13.13
N PRO A 518 20.24 -31.25 12.14
CA PRO A 518 21.00 -31.83 11.04
C PRO A 518 21.75 -30.79 10.20
N VAL A 519 21.12 -29.61 9.96
CA VAL A 519 21.75 -28.50 9.23
C VAL A 519 22.95 -27.95 10.00
N LEU A 520 22.78 -27.68 11.30
CA LEU A 520 23.86 -27.15 12.16
C LEU A 520 25.02 -28.11 12.28
N LEU A 521 24.77 -29.41 12.45
CA LEU A 521 25.82 -30.44 12.51
C LEU A 521 26.60 -30.56 11.19
N SER A 522 25.90 -30.43 10.05
CA SER A 522 26.57 -30.46 8.75
C SER A 522 27.44 -29.22 8.52
N LEU A 523 27.04 -28.04 8.99
CA LEU A 523 27.82 -26.80 8.89
C LEU A 523 29.07 -26.82 9.78
N ILE A 524 29.01 -27.42 10.97
CA ILE A 524 30.17 -27.60 11.87
C ILE A 524 31.23 -28.49 11.21
N HIS A 525 30.84 -29.55 10.51
CA HIS A 525 31.76 -30.40 9.76
C HIS A 525 32.39 -29.76 8.51
N ILE A 526 31.85 -28.69 7.99
CA ILE A 526 32.42 -27.94 6.86
C ILE A 526 33.46 -26.93 7.34
N SER A 527 33.38 -26.50 8.59
CA SER A 527 34.32 -25.52 9.20
C SER A 527 35.57 -26.15 9.84
N GLU A 528 35.66 -27.48 9.97
CA GLU A 528 36.84 -28.25 10.27
C GLU A 528 37.57 -28.68 8.97
#